data_4976375e38eb751b6b770c63a00ddab1
#
_entry.id   4976375e38eb751b6b770c63a00ddab1
#
_cell.length_a   1.000
_cell.length_b   1.000
_cell.length_c   1.000
_cell.angle_alpha   90.00
_cell.angle_beta   90.00
_cell.angle_gamma   90.00
#
_symmetry.space_group_name_H-M   'P 1'
#
loop_
_entity.id
_entity.type
_entity.pdbx_description
1 polymer ?
#
loop_
_entity_poly.entity_id
_entity_poly.type
_entity_poly.pdbx_seq_one_letter_code
_entity_poly.pdbx_strand_id
1 'polypeptide(L)'
;MNKQKVFFKKANNKSPKNIKNPDYQPSQDYKEKICKNSYLGKKGYTIPKNILEKEDEEFLRKDLFVKPVIQGINYGPSTESTAFPVFRENTNKIYIPRFYGIGRYGIPERSEIHCGDDIDVDFTKPLRDYQEKVVDNYISYVNTKICSSEIIKDGNDYAAIGSGGIIELYCGAGKTVCAIKIISLLKKKTLIIVHKEFLMNQWIERIQEFLPSAKVGKIQGPIFDVDGKDIVICMVQTLYDKDYAPDAFSSFGLTIIDEVHRIGSEQFSKTLFKTITPCMLGISATVERKDKLTRVLYMFIGEKIYSLKRDSDECVCVRGIQYIANDPTFNETEVDYRGNTKYSTMITKLCEFGPRSDFIIRVIKDLISEEADNQIMILCHNRSLLSYLYECIVFRNIAAVGFYVGGMKQNKLQETESKQIVLATYAMAAEALDIKTLSTLVMVTPKTDITQSVGRILRMKHENPIIVDIIDSHDVFKKQWLQRKRFYKKCNYRVWETDSKKYTNMEVDWKDSSKNGLWKKTFEPSVVNNINNNDIDIDNVDDVDNVDETPKLSIGKCLLDVSNF
;
A
#
# COMPACT_ATOMS: atom_id res chain seq x y z
N MET A 1 -11.83 46.05 -41.74
CA MET A 1 -10.93 45.29 -40.88
C MET A 1 -11.31 43.80 -40.97
N ASN A 2 -10.55 43.07 -41.75
CA ASN A 2 -10.84 41.69 -42.16
C ASN A 2 -10.48 40.70 -41.06
N LYS A 3 -11.45 39.88 -40.62
CA LYS A 3 -11.21 38.67 -39.82
C LYS A 3 -11.01 37.49 -40.77
N GLN A 4 -9.79 37.00 -40.91
CA GLN A 4 -9.49 35.75 -41.58
C GLN A 4 -9.97 34.57 -40.72
N LYS A 5 -10.89 33.77 -41.28
CA LYS A 5 -11.28 32.44 -40.76
C LYS A 5 -10.24 31.42 -41.22
N VAL A 6 -9.53 30.83 -40.27
CA VAL A 6 -8.64 29.68 -40.53
C VAL A 6 -9.49 28.42 -40.52
N PHE A 7 -9.58 27.78 -41.68
CA PHE A 7 -10.22 26.46 -41.83
C PHE A 7 -9.24 25.36 -41.43
N PHE A 8 -9.49 24.67 -40.35
CA PHE A 8 -8.81 23.41 -40.06
C PHE A 8 -9.40 22.28 -40.92
N LYS A 9 -8.57 21.74 -41.82
CA LYS A 9 -8.88 20.51 -42.55
C LYS A 9 -8.98 19.34 -41.59
N LYS A 10 -10.13 18.65 -41.53
CA LYS A 10 -10.27 17.37 -40.86
C LYS A 10 -9.34 16.36 -41.52
N ALA A 11 -8.34 15.89 -40.75
CA ALA A 11 -7.56 14.73 -41.12
C ALA A 11 -8.44 13.48 -41.08
N ASN A 12 -8.50 12.76 -42.18
CA ASN A 12 -9.16 11.46 -42.30
C ASN A 12 -8.43 10.46 -41.40
N ASN A 13 -9.01 10.14 -40.22
CA ASN A 13 -8.62 9.00 -39.41
C ASN A 13 -9.03 7.70 -40.13
N LYS A 14 -8.09 7.17 -40.93
CA LYS A 14 -8.15 5.75 -41.30
C LYS A 14 -7.74 4.96 -40.04
N SER A 15 -8.69 4.22 -39.47
CA SER A 15 -8.43 3.21 -38.45
C SER A 15 -7.29 2.29 -38.88
N PRO A 16 -6.29 2.03 -38.01
CA PRO A 16 -5.23 1.10 -38.37
C PRO A 16 -5.82 -0.31 -38.48
N LYS A 17 -5.67 -0.88 -39.68
CA LYS A 17 -6.03 -2.27 -39.95
C LYS A 17 -5.12 -3.21 -39.19
N ASN A 18 -5.73 -4.15 -38.47
CA ASN A 18 -5.22 -5.45 -38.01
C ASN A 18 -3.81 -5.45 -37.41
N ILE A 19 -3.70 -5.16 -36.13
CA ILE A 19 -2.55 -5.60 -35.33
C ILE A 19 -2.83 -7.07 -34.97
N LYS A 20 -2.24 -7.97 -35.73
CA LYS A 20 -2.17 -9.40 -35.42
C LYS A 20 -1.03 -9.59 -34.41
N ASN A 21 -1.33 -10.12 -33.27
CA ASN A 21 -0.56 -10.82 -32.25
C ASN A 21 -0.34 -10.07 -30.92
N PRO A 22 -1.16 -10.36 -29.90
CA PRO A 22 -0.84 -9.93 -28.52
C PRO A 22 0.37 -10.66 -27.92
N ASP A 23 0.90 -11.71 -28.57
CA ASP A 23 1.93 -12.59 -28.06
C ASP A 23 3.25 -12.55 -28.88
N TYR A 24 3.60 -11.37 -29.45
CA TYR A 24 4.85 -11.25 -30.16
C TYR A 24 6.04 -11.57 -29.25
N GLN A 25 6.75 -12.65 -29.56
CA GLN A 25 7.99 -13.05 -28.90
C GLN A 25 9.13 -12.87 -29.90
N PRO A 26 10.17 -12.08 -29.54
CA PRO A 26 11.34 -11.91 -30.38
C PRO A 26 12.11 -13.24 -30.53
N SER A 27 12.67 -13.50 -31.72
CA SER A 27 13.54 -14.66 -31.97
C SER A 27 14.78 -14.59 -31.10
N GLN A 28 15.45 -15.71 -30.87
CA GLN A 28 16.66 -15.75 -30.05
C GLN A 28 17.78 -14.90 -30.67
N ASP A 29 18.00 -15.01 -31.97
CA ASP A 29 19.01 -14.21 -32.70
C ASP A 29 18.73 -12.71 -32.60
N TYR A 30 17.45 -12.32 -32.65
CA TYR A 30 17.06 -10.94 -32.47
C TYR A 30 17.29 -10.44 -31.04
N LYS A 31 16.98 -11.25 -30.02
CA LYS A 31 17.28 -10.91 -28.63
C LYS A 31 18.78 -10.69 -28.42
N GLU A 32 19.62 -11.55 -28.96
CA GLU A 32 21.08 -11.43 -28.90
C GLU A 32 21.58 -10.16 -29.60
N LYS A 33 21.02 -9.84 -30.79
CA LYS A 33 21.31 -8.59 -31.49
C LYS A 33 20.95 -7.36 -30.65
N ILE A 34 19.75 -7.34 -30.03
CA ILE A 34 19.35 -6.24 -29.15
C ILE A 34 20.25 -6.19 -27.92
N CYS A 35 20.49 -7.30 -27.24
CA CYS A 35 21.32 -7.40 -26.06
C CYS A 35 22.72 -6.83 -26.28
N LYS A 36 23.39 -7.26 -27.37
CA LYS A 36 24.74 -6.84 -27.73
C LYS A 36 24.88 -5.34 -28.05
N ASN A 37 23.84 -4.74 -28.62
CA ASN A 37 23.85 -3.33 -29.04
C ASN A 37 23.14 -2.37 -28.09
N SER A 38 22.60 -2.88 -27.00
CA SER A 38 21.95 -2.11 -25.92
C SER A 38 22.90 -1.93 -24.74
N TYR A 39 22.47 -1.14 -23.76
CA TYR A 39 23.22 -0.95 -22.52
C TYR A 39 22.30 -0.63 -21.34
N LEU A 40 22.78 -0.87 -20.14
CA LEU A 40 22.14 -0.37 -18.91
C LEU A 40 22.64 1.05 -18.63
N GLY A 41 21.73 2.01 -18.63
CA GLY A 41 22.08 3.41 -18.44
C GLY A 41 21.33 4.05 -17.28
N LYS A 42 21.61 5.30 -17.03
CA LYS A 42 20.97 6.14 -15.99
C LYS A 42 19.44 6.28 -16.17
N LYS A 43 18.89 5.83 -17.30
CA LYS A 43 17.46 5.82 -17.61
C LYS A 43 16.92 4.40 -17.85
N GLY A 44 17.56 3.36 -17.31
CA GLY A 44 17.16 1.97 -17.46
C GLY A 44 17.82 1.26 -18.62
N TYR A 45 17.14 0.26 -19.16
CA TYR A 45 17.58 -0.49 -20.33
C TYR A 45 17.42 0.36 -21.56
N THR A 46 18.52 0.70 -22.21
CA THR A 46 18.58 1.67 -23.32
C THR A 46 18.82 0.95 -24.64
N ILE A 47 17.90 1.10 -25.58
CA ILE A 47 17.96 0.46 -26.90
C ILE A 47 18.06 1.55 -27.97
N PRO A 48 19.07 1.53 -28.86
CA PRO A 48 19.09 2.38 -30.06
C PRO A 48 17.94 2.03 -31.01
N LYS A 49 17.17 3.01 -31.47
CA LYS A 49 16.00 2.77 -32.33
C LYS A 49 16.36 2.19 -33.71
N ASN A 50 17.57 2.45 -34.21
CA ASN A 50 18.00 1.95 -35.50
C ASN A 50 18.20 0.43 -35.57
N ILE A 51 18.27 -0.26 -34.42
CA ILE A 51 18.37 -1.73 -34.35
C ILE A 51 17.03 -2.41 -34.10
N LEU A 52 16.00 -1.63 -33.70
CA LEU A 52 14.65 -2.15 -33.42
C LEU A 52 13.91 -2.47 -34.72
N GLU A 53 13.30 -3.64 -34.76
CA GLU A 53 12.31 -3.98 -35.77
C GLU A 53 11.00 -3.27 -35.47
N LYS A 54 10.27 -2.89 -36.51
CA LYS A 54 9.01 -2.14 -36.34
C LYS A 54 7.96 -2.90 -35.49
N GLU A 55 7.90 -4.21 -35.67
CA GLU A 55 6.97 -5.06 -34.95
C GLU A 55 7.28 -5.09 -33.45
N ASP A 56 8.56 -5.13 -33.07
CA ASP A 56 8.98 -5.08 -31.68
C ASP A 56 8.82 -3.67 -31.07
N GLU A 57 9.10 -2.63 -31.83
CA GLU A 57 8.87 -1.24 -31.38
C GLU A 57 7.38 -0.99 -31.12
N GLU A 58 6.47 -1.47 -31.99
CA GLU A 58 5.04 -1.38 -31.78
C GLU A 58 4.58 -2.20 -30.58
N PHE A 59 5.14 -3.39 -30.41
CA PHE A 59 4.86 -4.24 -29.26
C PHE A 59 5.28 -3.56 -27.95
N LEU A 60 6.52 -3.04 -27.87
CA LEU A 60 7.03 -2.34 -26.69
C LEU A 60 6.14 -1.16 -26.30
N ARG A 61 5.75 -0.33 -27.28
CA ARG A 61 4.85 0.81 -27.04
C ARG A 61 3.50 0.37 -26.49
N LYS A 62 2.97 -0.75 -26.99
CA LYS A 62 1.68 -1.28 -26.55
C LYS A 62 1.78 -1.92 -25.17
N ASP A 63 2.77 -2.78 -24.92
CA ASP A 63 2.92 -3.51 -23.67
C ASP A 63 3.32 -2.61 -22.51
N LEU A 64 4.15 -1.60 -22.78
CA LEU A 64 4.59 -0.59 -21.80
C LEU A 64 3.63 0.63 -21.70
N PHE A 65 2.50 0.61 -22.40
CA PHE A 65 1.42 1.57 -22.21
C PHE A 65 0.38 0.96 -21.29
N VAL A 66 0.57 1.16 -19.99
CA VAL A 66 -0.22 0.46 -18.97
C VAL A 66 -1.49 1.21 -18.62
N LYS A 67 -2.57 0.45 -18.42
CA LYS A 67 -3.88 0.98 -18.03
C LYS A 67 -4.30 0.37 -16.69
N PRO A 68 -4.56 1.17 -15.64
CA PRO A 68 -5.12 0.67 -14.40
C PRO A 68 -6.47 0.00 -14.63
N VAL A 69 -6.66 -1.21 -14.08
CA VAL A 69 -7.96 -1.87 -14.09
C VAL A 69 -8.76 -1.38 -12.91
N ILE A 70 -9.70 -0.48 -13.16
CA ILE A 70 -10.62 -0.03 -12.11
C ILE A 70 -11.67 -1.12 -11.90
N GLN A 71 -11.63 -1.81 -10.76
CA GLN A 71 -12.70 -2.72 -10.36
C GLN A 71 -13.91 -1.89 -9.91
N GLY A 72 -14.91 -1.76 -10.76
CA GLY A 72 -16.14 -1.03 -10.49
C GLY A 72 -16.76 -0.53 -11.79
N ILE A 73 -18.08 -0.52 -11.86
CA ILE A 73 -18.81 -0.12 -13.06
C ILE A 73 -18.69 1.40 -13.22
N ASN A 74 -18.17 1.87 -14.37
CA ASN A 74 -18.05 3.29 -14.70
C ASN A 74 -19.39 3.86 -15.17
N TYR A 75 -20.08 4.64 -14.33
CA TYR A 75 -21.16 5.52 -14.72
C TYR A 75 -20.76 6.99 -14.50
N GLY A 76 -20.29 7.63 -15.53
CA GLY A 76 -20.00 9.05 -15.64
C GLY A 76 -19.42 9.32 -17.03
N PRO A 77 -19.45 10.57 -17.55
CA PRO A 77 -18.69 10.90 -18.72
C PRO A 77 -17.23 10.58 -18.39
N SER A 78 -16.71 9.61 -19.12
CA SER A 78 -15.39 9.01 -19.01
C SER A 78 -14.34 9.89 -18.34
N THR A 79 -14.11 9.75 -17.04
CA THR A 79 -12.74 9.79 -16.55
C THR A 79 -12.11 8.50 -17.10
N GLU A 80 -11.63 8.56 -18.33
CA GLU A 80 -10.76 7.55 -18.89
C GLU A 80 -9.66 7.39 -17.84
N SER A 81 -9.59 6.19 -17.23
CA SER A 81 -8.42 5.87 -16.42
C SER A 81 -7.25 6.05 -17.37
N THR A 82 -6.49 7.13 -17.18
CA THR A 82 -5.48 7.55 -18.11
C THR A 82 -4.40 6.49 -18.16
N ALA A 83 -4.40 5.74 -19.27
CA ALA A 83 -3.28 4.86 -19.55
C ALA A 83 -2.03 5.73 -19.69
N PHE A 84 -0.89 5.25 -19.19
CA PHE A 84 0.35 6.01 -19.18
C PHE A 84 1.53 5.17 -19.67
N PRO A 85 2.54 5.80 -20.31
CA PRO A 85 3.72 5.10 -20.77
C PRO A 85 4.67 4.78 -19.62
N VAL A 86 5.14 3.54 -19.56
CA VAL A 86 6.21 3.05 -18.67
C VAL A 86 7.50 2.91 -19.48
N PHE A 87 7.72 3.79 -20.40
CA PHE A 87 8.95 3.96 -21.19
C PHE A 87 9.22 5.44 -21.42
N ARG A 88 10.44 5.74 -21.84
CA ARG A 88 10.88 7.06 -22.31
C ARG A 88 11.52 6.90 -23.66
N GLU A 89 11.53 7.93 -24.45
CA GLU A 89 12.21 7.93 -25.74
C GLU A 89 12.68 9.31 -26.16
N ASN A 90 13.66 9.33 -27.03
CA ASN A 90 14.06 10.47 -27.81
C ASN A 90 14.13 10.07 -29.31
N THR A 91 14.68 10.92 -30.16
CA THR A 91 14.79 10.67 -31.60
C THR A 91 15.52 9.35 -31.90
N ASN A 92 16.58 9.01 -31.12
CA ASN A 92 17.53 7.95 -31.46
C ASN A 92 17.40 6.71 -30.53
N LYS A 93 16.81 6.84 -29.35
CA LYS A 93 16.83 5.79 -28.32
C LYS A 93 15.47 5.65 -27.65
N ILE A 94 15.16 4.41 -27.25
CA ILE A 94 14.08 4.10 -26.33
C ILE A 94 14.66 3.60 -25.00
N TYR A 95 14.08 4.05 -23.89
CA TYR A 95 14.45 3.71 -22.53
C TYR A 95 13.30 2.93 -21.90
N ILE A 96 13.56 1.71 -21.48
CA ILE A 96 12.57 0.83 -20.84
C ILE A 96 13.05 0.46 -19.43
N PRO A 97 12.13 0.05 -18.52
CA PRO A 97 12.53 -0.35 -17.19
C PRO A 97 13.58 -1.47 -17.22
N ARG A 98 14.57 -1.36 -16.31
CA ARG A 98 15.76 -2.23 -16.33
C ARG A 98 15.40 -3.73 -16.33
N PHE A 99 14.60 -4.17 -15.36
CA PHE A 99 14.30 -5.60 -15.22
C PHE A 99 13.36 -6.13 -16.30
N TYR A 100 12.51 -5.26 -16.88
CA TYR A 100 11.73 -5.61 -18.05
C TYR A 100 12.64 -5.87 -19.27
N GLY A 101 13.59 -4.97 -19.52
CA GLY A 101 14.56 -5.13 -20.63
C GLY A 101 15.42 -6.36 -20.47
N ILE A 102 15.94 -6.60 -19.25
CA ILE A 102 16.74 -7.78 -18.93
C ILE A 102 15.91 -9.07 -19.14
N GLY A 103 14.67 -9.11 -18.65
CA GLY A 103 13.80 -10.28 -18.82
C GLY A 103 13.42 -10.55 -20.28
N ARG A 104 13.33 -9.50 -21.11
CA ARG A 104 12.94 -9.65 -22.51
C ARG A 104 14.10 -9.97 -23.45
N TYR A 105 15.26 -9.33 -23.29
CA TYR A 105 16.39 -9.42 -24.21
C TYR A 105 17.66 -10.01 -23.61
N GLY A 106 17.74 -10.11 -22.30
CA GLY A 106 18.96 -10.52 -21.61
C GLY A 106 19.75 -9.36 -21.02
N ILE A 107 20.85 -9.68 -20.35
CA ILE A 107 21.76 -8.73 -19.73
C ILE A 107 22.70 -8.18 -20.79
N PRO A 108 22.71 -6.84 -21.07
CA PRO A 108 23.60 -6.28 -22.06
C PRO A 108 25.07 -6.30 -21.61
N GLU A 109 25.98 -6.34 -22.56
CA GLU A 109 27.42 -6.37 -22.30
C GLU A 109 27.96 -5.06 -21.68
N ARG A 110 27.23 -3.94 -21.88
CA ARG A 110 27.62 -2.61 -21.39
C ARG A 110 26.68 -2.12 -20.30
N SER A 111 27.25 -1.56 -19.24
CA SER A 111 26.52 -0.82 -18.21
C SER A 111 27.17 0.54 -17.93
N GLU A 112 26.35 1.57 -17.73
CA GLU A 112 26.74 2.92 -17.31
C GLU A 112 26.18 3.24 -15.91
N ILE A 113 25.71 2.23 -15.18
CA ILE A 113 25.19 2.39 -13.82
C ILE A 113 26.38 2.43 -12.85
N HIS A 114 26.55 3.55 -12.16
CA HIS A 114 27.60 3.68 -11.14
C HIS A 114 27.36 2.74 -9.96
N CYS A 115 28.44 2.20 -9.39
CA CYS A 115 28.38 1.32 -8.21
C CYS A 115 27.91 2.04 -6.93
N GLY A 116 27.86 3.38 -6.96
CA GLY A 116 27.58 4.22 -5.80
C GLY A 116 28.75 4.29 -4.82
N ASP A 117 28.72 5.31 -3.96
CA ASP A 117 29.73 5.54 -2.94
C ASP A 117 29.59 4.52 -1.82
N ASP A 118 30.73 4.14 -1.23
CA ASP A 118 30.76 3.34 -0.01
C ASP A 118 30.50 4.22 1.22
N ILE A 119 29.82 3.64 2.22
CA ILE A 119 29.55 4.27 3.51
C ILE A 119 30.01 3.35 4.63
N ASP A 120 30.38 3.95 5.76
CA ASP A 120 30.78 3.18 6.95
C ASP A 120 29.79 3.44 8.09
N VAL A 121 28.83 2.55 8.22
CA VAL A 121 27.75 2.63 9.21
C VAL A 121 27.52 1.28 9.86
N ASP A 122 27.43 1.27 11.20
CA ASP A 122 27.26 0.05 11.98
C ASP A 122 25.86 -0.03 12.60
N PHE A 123 25.25 -1.20 12.44
CA PHE A 123 23.94 -1.50 13.02
C PHE A 123 24.11 -1.96 14.49
N THR A 124 23.50 -1.22 15.42
CA THR A 124 23.81 -1.31 16.86
C THR A 124 22.89 -2.20 17.68
N LYS A 125 21.75 -2.64 17.15
CA LYS A 125 20.76 -3.44 17.91
C LYS A 125 20.55 -4.83 17.32
N PRO A 126 20.18 -5.84 18.11
CA PRO A 126 19.90 -7.18 17.61
C PRO A 126 18.62 -7.17 16.74
N LEU A 127 18.59 -8.04 15.74
CA LEU A 127 17.40 -8.40 15.00
C LEU A 127 16.65 -9.53 15.74
N ARG A 128 15.39 -9.73 15.37
CA ARG A 128 14.64 -10.95 15.70
C ARG A 128 15.00 -12.06 14.70
N ASP A 129 14.93 -13.32 15.11
CA ASP A 129 15.34 -14.48 14.30
C ASP A 129 14.74 -14.47 12.88
N TYR A 130 13.45 -14.13 12.75
CA TYR A 130 12.81 -14.06 11.44
C TYR A 130 13.28 -12.86 10.61
N GLN A 131 13.71 -11.76 11.24
CA GLN A 131 14.25 -10.59 10.55
C GLN A 131 15.64 -10.88 9.98
N GLU A 132 16.44 -11.67 10.67
CA GLU A 132 17.72 -12.14 10.15
C GLU A 132 17.52 -12.92 8.86
N LYS A 133 16.60 -13.88 8.85
CA LYS A 133 16.25 -14.66 7.65
C LYS A 133 15.79 -13.78 6.47
N VAL A 134 15.03 -12.73 6.74
CA VAL A 134 14.59 -11.77 5.71
C VAL A 134 15.79 -11.03 5.11
N VAL A 135 16.67 -10.53 5.97
CA VAL A 135 17.87 -9.78 5.58
C VAL A 135 18.83 -10.67 4.79
N ASP A 136 19.12 -11.86 5.31
CA ASP A 136 20.02 -12.83 4.68
C ASP A 136 19.53 -13.25 3.30
N ASN A 137 18.21 -13.44 3.14
CA ASN A 137 17.61 -13.77 1.85
C ASN A 137 17.86 -12.67 0.82
N TYR A 138 17.64 -11.38 1.19
CA TYR A 138 17.92 -10.28 0.27
C TYR A 138 19.39 -10.15 -0.06
N ILE A 139 20.26 -10.20 0.93
CA ILE A 139 21.72 -10.07 0.75
C ILE A 139 22.26 -11.21 -0.13
N SER A 140 21.85 -12.44 0.13
CA SER A 140 22.25 -13.60 -0.67
C SER A 140 21.75 -13.47 -2.12
N TYR A 141 20.49 -13.05 -2.32
CA TYR A 141 19.93 -12.84 -3.64
C TYR A 141 20.68 -11.77 -4.44
N VAL A 142 20.95 -10.62 -3.83
CA VAL A 142 21.68 -9.52 -4.48
C VAL A 142 23.11 -9.94 -4.78
N ASN A 143 23.83 -10.55 -3.83
CA ASN A 143 25.22 -10.96 -4.03
C ASN A 143 25.35 -12.02 -5.11
N THR A 144 24.45 -13.02 -5.17
CA THR A 144 24.45 -14.02 -6.24
C THR A 144 24.29 -13.38 -7.61
N LYS A 145 23.41 -12.39 -7.74
CA LYS A 145 23.16 -11.68 -9.01
C LYS A 145 24.33 -10.77 -9.40
N ILE A 146 24.93 -10.06 -8.43
CA ILE A 146 26.09 -9.19 -8.67
C ILE A 146 27.33 -10.04 -9.02
N CYS A 147 27.57 -11.14 -8.31
CA CYS A 147 28.72 -12.01 -8.55
C CYS A 147 28.61 -12.81 -9.86
N SER A 148 27.39 -13.12 -10.31
CA SER A 148 27.17 -13.82 -11.59
C SER A 148 27.22 -12.90 -12.80
N SER A 149 27.21 -11.59 -12.58
CA SER A 149 27.34 -10.60 -13.63
C SER A 149 28.80 -10.19 -13.74
N GLU A 150 29.44 -10.49 -14.86
CA GLU A 150 30.79 -9.98 -15.16
C GLU A 150 30.81 -8.46 -15.05
N ILE A 151 31.73 -7.94 -14.23
CA ILE A 151 31.96 -6.51 -14.11
C ILE A 151 32.63 -6.08 -15.40
N ILE A 152 31.92 -5.36 -16.24
CA ILE A 152 32.46 -4.84 -17.49
C ILE A 152 33.33 -3.65 -17.13
N LYS A 153 34.64 -3.81 -17.29
CA LYS A 153 35.60 -2.73 -17.12
C LYS A 153 35.60 -1.84 -18.38
N ASP A 154 35.06 -0.65 -18.28
CA ASP A 154 35.33 0.40 -19.26
C ASP A 154 36.19 1.47 -18.57
N GLY A 155 37.46 1.43 -18.87
CA GLY A 155 38.53 2.42 -18.70
C GLY A 155 38.79 3.02 -17.33
N ASN A 156 37.91 3.19 -16.35
CA ASN A 156 38.18 3.71 -15.01
C ASN A 156 37.02 3.53 -14.01
N ASP A 157 35.83 3.11 -14.44
CA ASP A 157 34.68 2.96 -13.54
C ASP A 157 34.11 1.55 -13.58
N TYR A 158 33.88 0.99 -12.39
CA TYR A 158 33.18 -0.27 -12.24
C TYR A 158 31.69 -0.05 -12.53
N ALA A 159 31.23 -0.54 -13.66
CA ALA A 159 29.82 -0.52 -14.00
C ALA A 159 29.11 -1.75 -13.43
N ALA A 160 28.00 -1.55 -12.74
CA ALA A 160 27.21 -2.64 -12.17
C ALA A 160 26.00 -2.96 -13.06
N ILE A 161 25.73 -4.25 -13.27
CA ILE A 161 24.45 -4.68 -13.87
C ILE A 161 23.33 -4.46 -12.87
N GLY A 162 23.62 -4.71 -11.61
CA GLY A 162 22.76 -4.46 -10.49
C GLY A 162 21.69 -5.54 -10.30
N SER A 163 21.03 -5.46 -9.18
CA SER A 163 20.00 -6.39 -8.77
C SER A 163 18.92 -5.65 -7.97
N GLY A 164 17.76 -6.27 -7.82
CA GLY A 164 16.70 -5.72 -7.00
C GLY A 164 15.61 -6.73 -6.72
N GLY A 165 14.86 -6.47 -5.68
CA GLY A 165 13.75 -7.33 -5.29
C GLY A 165 12.83 -6.66 -4.27
N ILE A 166 11.66 -7.25 -4.11
CA ILE A 166 10.62 -6.76 -3.21
C ILE A 166 10.47 -7.73 -2.04
N ILE A 167 10.48 -7.18 -0.83
CA ILE A 167 10.22 -7.89 0.42
C ILE A 167 8.80 -7.53 0.90
N GLU A 168 7.95 -8.55 1.03
CA GLU A 168 6.60 -8.43 1.55
C GLU A 168 6.55 -8.94 2.99
N LEU A 169 6.35 -8.03 3.96
CA LEU A 169 6.24 -8.35 5.38
C LEU A 169 4.97 -7.74 5.94
N TYR A 170 4.25 -8.51 6.76
CA TYR A 170 3.04 -8.01 7.41
C TYR A 170 3.28 -6.74 8.25
N CYS A 171 2.22 -5.98 8.54
CA CYS A 171 2.33 -4.78 9.37
C CYS A 171 2.85 -5.12 10.77
N GLY A 172 3.90 -4.40 11.22
CA GLY A 172 4.53 -4.66 12.53
C GLY A 172 5.71 -5.64 12.50
N ALA A 173 5.98 -6.31 11.37
CA ALA A 173 7.15 -7.21 11.25
C ALA A 173 8.51 -6.50 11.23
N GLY A 174 8.54 -5.17 11.26
CA GLY A 174 9.79 -4.41 11.28
C GLY A 174 10.44 -4.24 9.90
N LYS A 175 9.66 -4.03 8.84
CA LYS A 175 10.14 -3.75 7.47
C LYS A 175 11.28 -2.73 7.43
N THR A 176 11.09 -1.60 8.12
CA THR A 176 12.07 -0.51 8.21
C THR A 176 13.38 -0.97 8.86
N VAL A 177 13.28 -1.77 9.93
CA VAL A 177 14.45 -2.31 10.65
C VAL A 177 15.26 -3.26 9.76
N CYS A 178 14.58 -4.18 9.04
CA CYS A 178 15.22 -5.05 8.06
C CYS A 178 15.93 -4.25 6.96
N ALA A 179 15.28 -3.22 6.44
CA ALA A 179 15.86 -2.37 5.39
C ALA A 179 17.08 -1.58 5.90
N ILE A 180 17.04 -1.06 7.13
CA ILE A 180 18.19 -0.39 7.77
C ILE A 180 19.35 -1.37 7.97
N LYS A 181 19.07 -2.61 8.38
CA LYS A 181 20.11 -3.65 8.46
C LYS A 181 20.73 -3.97 7.11
N ILE A 182 19.92 -4.04 6.05
CA ILE A 182 20.41 -4.23 4.68
C ILE A 182 21.35 -3.09 4.27
N ILE A 183 21.05 -1.82 4.61
CA ILE A 183 21.95 -0.68 4.36
C ILE A 183 23.32 -0.93 4.99
N SER A 184 23.35 -1.33 6.27
CA SER A 184 24.60 -1.56 6.98
C SER A 184 25.43 -2.73 6.44
N LEU A 185 24.79 -3.71 5.82
CA LEU A 185 25.48 -4.87 5.23
C LEU A 185 25.99 -4.61 3.81
N LEU A 186 25.22 -3.86 3.01
CA LEU A 186 25.65 -3.47 1.66
C LEU A 186 26.69 -2.36 1.69
N LYS A 187 26.75 -1.56 2.76
CA LYS A 187 27.67 -0.44 2.93
C LYS A 187 27.69 0.53 1.73
N LYS A 188 26.54 0.78 1.14
CA LYS A 188 26.38 1.70 0.00
C LYS A 188 25.53 2.91 0.36
N LYS A 189 25.94 4.08 -0.11
CA LYS A 189 25.14 5.31 0.00
C LYS A 189 23.74 5.06 -0.50
N THR A 190 22.75 5.39 0.34
CA THR A 190 21.38 4.92 0.14
C THR A 190 20.40 6.06 -0.06
N LEU A 191 19.54 5.94 -1.09
CA LEU A 191 18.38 6.78 -1.32
C LEU A 191 17.12 6.06 -0.85
N ILE A 192 16.35 6.66 0.06
CA ILE A 192 15.07 6.12 0.56
C ILE A 192 13.94 6.98 -0.01
N ILE A 193 13.03 6.38 -0.77
CA ILE A 193 11.90 7.07 -1.38
C ILE A 193 10.63 6.81 -0.55
N VAL A 194 10.00 7.88 -0.08
CA VAL A 194 8.77 7.87 0.68
C VAL A 194 7.73 8.78 0.05
N HIS A 195 6.44 8.50 0.29
CA HIS A 195 5.35 9.28 -0.31
C HIS A 195 4.70 10.30 0.66
N LYS A 196 5.11 10.32 1.95
CA LYS A 196 4.58 11.24 2.97
C LYS A 196 5.67 11.70 3.93
N GLU A 197 5.54 12.94 4.39
CA GLU A 197 6.52 13.59 5.28
C GLU A 197 6.67 12.88 6.62
N PHE A 198 5.58 12.41 7.22
CA PHE A 198 5.69 11.69 8.50
C PHE A 198 6.48 10.37 8.36
N LEU A 199 6.40 9.68 7.20
CA LEU A 199 7.26 8.51 6.94
C LEU A 199 8.73 8.91 6.87
N MET A 200 9.04 10.08 6.28
CA MET A 200 10.38 10.63 6.29
C MET A 200 10.89 10.81 7.73
N ASN A 201 10.08 11.41 8.61
CA ASN A 201 10.44 11.60 10.01
C ASN A 201 10.63 10.27 10.74
N GLN A 202 9.73 9.29 10.54
CA GLN A 202 9.88 7.95 11.10
C GLN A 202 11.17 7.26 10.64
N TRP A 203 11.52 7.40 9.35
CA TRP A 203 12.79 6.86 8.85
C TRP A 203 13.99 7.52 9.52
N ILE A 204 13.99 8.86 9.68
CA ILE A 204 15.06 9.59 10.38
C ILE A 204 15.21 9.07 11.81
N GLU A 205 14.11 8.98 12.57
CA GLU A 205 14.12 8.48 13.95
C GLU A 205 14.65 7.04 14.02
N ARG A 206 14.24 6.16 13.12
CA ARG A 206 14.71 4.77 13.09
C ARG A 206 16.16 4.65 12.65
N ILE A 207 16.61 5.46 11.69
CA ILE A 207 18.04 5.48 11.32
C ILE A 207 18.88 5.94 12.50
N GLN A 208 18.50 7.00 13.20
CA GLN A 208 19.20 7.47 14.39
C GLN A 208 19.23 6.42 15.51
N GLU A 209 18.15 5.63 15.64
CA GLU A 209 18.05 4.56 16.65
C GLU A 209 18.96 3.35 16.34
N PHE A 210 19.08 2.95 15.07
CA PHE A 210 19.75 1.71 14.67
C PHE A 210 21.12 1.92 14.00
N LEU A 211 21.36 3.09 13.39
CA LEU A 211 22.61 3.51 12.76
C LEU A 211 23.00 4.91 13.28
N PRO A 212 23.36 5.06 14.55
CA PRO A 212 23.59 6.38 15.16
C PRO A 212 24.74 7.17 14.53
N SER A 213 25.69 6.52 13.87
CA SER A 213 26.80 7.17 13.14
C SER A 213 26.41 7.71 11.77
N ALA A 214 25.27 7.30 11.19
CA ALA A 214 24.89 7.67 9.85
C ALA A 214 24.52 9.15 9.71
N LYS A 215 25.06 9.79 8.69
CA LYS A 215 24.73 11.16 8.31
C LYS A 215 23.51 11.15 7.39
N VAL A 216 22.38 11.65 7.90
CA VAL A 216 21.11 11.64 7.17
C VAL A 216 20.89 12.99 6.48
N GLY A 217 20.54 12.94 5.19
CA GLY A 217 20.11 14.09 4.39
C GLY A 217 18.67 13.93 3.91
N LYS A 218 18.14 14.97 3.26
CA LYS A 218 16.77 14.96 2.73
C LYS A 218 16.63 15.67 1.40
N ILE A 219 15.71 15.17 0.57
CA ILE A 219 15.25 15.83 -0.66
C ILE A 219 13.75 16.09 -0.50
N GLN A 220 13.38 17.34 -0.22
CA GLN A 220 12.01 17.75 0.01
C GLN A 220 11.78 19.21 -0.39
N GLY A 221 10.82 19.48 -1.29
CA GLY A 221 10.56 20.82 -1.78
C GLY A 221 11.85 21.48 -2.34
N PRO A 222 12.30 22.65 -1.83
CA PRO A 222 13.52 23.30 -2.31
C PRO A 222 14.81 22.62 -1.84
N ILE A 223 14.74 21.74 -0.84
CA ILE A 223 15.92 21.15 -0.19
C ILE A 223 16.45 19.99 -1.03
N PHE A 224 17.76 20.01 -1.30
CA PHE A 224 18.53 18.92 -1.92
C PHE A 224 19.82 18.72 -1.13
N ASP A 225 19.72 18.01 -0.01
CA ASP A 225 20.82 17.79 0.94
C ASP A 225 21.40 16.38 0.76
N VAL A 226 22.33 16.24 -0.19
CA VAL A 226 22.92 14.96 -0.61
C VAL A 226 24.41 14.86 -0.30
N ASP A 227 25.12 16.00 -0.33
CA ASP A 227 26.60 16.01 -0.22
C ASP A 227 27.07 15.65 1.19
N GLY A 228 28.02 14.72 1.27
CA GLY A 228 28.54 14.23 2.55
C GLY A 228 27.54 13.46 3.42
N LYS A 229 26.44 12.98 2.83
CA LYS A 229 25.43 12.16 3.50
C LYS A 229 25.57 10.69 3.13
N ASP A 230 25.33 9.83 4.11
CA ASP A 230 25.34 8.38 3.94
C ASP A 230 23.98 7.86 3.47
N ILE A 231 22.91 8.42 4.04
CA ILE A 231 21.52 8.04 3.74
C ILE A 231 20.72 9.32 3.45
N VAL A 232 20.01 9.34 2.33
CA VAL A 232 19.17 10.48 1.95
C VAL A 232 17.72 10.01 1.80
N ILE A 233 16.79 10.69 2.49
CA ILE A 233 15.36 10.38 2.40
C ILE A 233 14.68 11.38 1.48
N CYS A 234 13.94 10.88 0.51
CA CYS A 234 13.38 11.69 -0.55
C CYS A 234 11.86 11.55 -0.66
N MET A 235 11.17 12.69 -0.83
CA MET A 235 9.76 12.71 -1.17
C MET A 235 9.56 12.39 -2.66
N VAL A 236 8.71 11.40 -2.96
CA VAL A 236 8.41 11.00 -4.35
C VAL A 236 7.87 12.17 -5.19
N GLN A 237 7.05 13.05 -4.61
CA GLN A 237 6.52 14.23 -5.28
C GLN A 237 7.63 15.18 -5.70
N THR A 238 8.63 15.41 -4.83
CA THR A 238 9.77 16.28 -5.15
C THR A 238 10.61 15.70 -6.28
N LEU A 239 10.82 14.37 -6.32
CA LEU A 239 11.49 13.70 -7.43
C LEU A 239 10.71 13.79 -8.74
N TYR A 240 9.41 13.75 -8.67
CA TYR A 240 8.55 13.87 -9.84
C TYR A 240 8.56 15.27 -10.43
N ASP A 241 8.38 16.30 -9.57
CA ASP A 241 8.14 17.68 -9.99
C ASP A 241 9.41 18.41 -10.48
N LYS A 242 10.60 17.92 -10.10
CA LYS A 242 11.87 18.59 -10.42
C LYS A 242 12.68 17.81 -11.43
N ASP A 243 13.37 18.55 -12.28
CA ASP A 243 14.44 18.01 -13.10
C ASP A 243 15.78 18.13 -12.36
N TYR A 244 16.61 17.10 -12.52
CA TYR A 244 17.90 16.98 -11.87
C TYR A 244 18.99 16.83 -12.92
N ALA A 245 20.21 17.24 -12.57
CA ALA A 245 21.38 16.96 -13.38
C ALA A 245 21.52 15.45 -13.62
N PRO A 246 22.05 15.00 -14.75
CA PRO A 246 22.16 13.57 -15.08
C PRO A 246 22.89 12.73 -14.03
N ASP A 247 23.78 13.36 -13.25
CA ASP A 247 24.63 12.70 -12.24
C ASP A 247 24.14 12.88 -10.81
N ALA A 248 23.04 13.60 -10.60
CA ALA A 248 22.53 13.94 -9.26
C ALA A 248 22.34 12.72 -8.33
N PHE A 249 22.11 11.55 -8.90
CA PHE A 249 21.89 10.31 -8.16
C PHE A 249 22.98 9.25 -8.39
N SER A 250 24.09 9.60 -9.04
CA SER A 250 25.17 8.64 -9.37
C SER A 250 25.94 8.13 -8.15
N SER A 251 25.97 8.91 -7.08
CA SER A 251 26.62 8.52 -5.82
C SER A 251 25.83 7.45 -5.02
N PHE A 252 24.58 7.18 -5.37
CA PHE A 252 23.77 6.18 -4.66
C PHE A 252 23.99 4.77 -5.20
N GLY A 253 24.30 3.82 -4.31
CA GLY A 253 24.44 2.40 -4.64
C GLY A 253 23.20 1.56 -4.31
N LEU A 254 22.32 2.07 -3.43
CA LEU A 254 21.07 1.42 -3.06
C LEU A 254 19.90 2.42 -3.11
N THR A 255 18.79 2.01 -3.72
CA THR A 255 17.51 2.73 -3.60
C THR A 255 16.51 1.85 -2.89
N ILE A 256 15.96 2.36 -1.78
CA ILE A 256 14.88 1.72 -1.02
C ILE A 256 13.57 2.45 -1.30
N ILE A 257 12.52 1.70 -1.55
CA ILE A 257 11.19 2.24 -1.83
C ILE A 257 10.23 1.69 -0.77
N ASP A 258 9.71 2.60 0.06
CA ASP A 258 8.76 2.23 1.10
C ASP A 258 7.32 2.24 0.59
N GLU A 259 6.53 1.27 1.06
CA GLU A 259 5.13 1.05 0.67
C GLU A 259 4.93 1.00 -0.86
N VAL A 260 5.68 0.10 -1.51
CA VAL A 260 5.70 -0.02 -2.98
C VAL A 260 4.32 -0.16 -3.62
N HIS A 261 3.33 -0.69 -2.90
CA HIS A 261 1.96 -0.82 -3.40
C HIS A 261 1.29 0.54 -3.69
N ARG A 262 1.75 1.65 -3.08
CA ARG A 262 1.27 3.01 -3.33
C ARG A 262 1.77 3.60 -4.65
N ILE A 263 2.63 2.93 -5.31
CA ILE A 263 3.65 3.43 -6.23
C ILE A 263 3.35 3.14 -7.72
N GLY A 264 2.24 2.56 -8.10
CA GLY A 264 1.93 2.19 -9.49
C GLY A 264 1.38 3.31 -10.39
N SER A 265 1.62 4.59 -10.10
CA SER A 265 1.13 5.71 -10.91
C SER A 265 2.14 6.15 -11.96
N GLU A 266 1.69 6.94 -12.96
CA GLU A 266 2.56 7.58 -13.94
C GLU A 266 3.67 8.41 -13.30
N GLN A 267 3.34 9.17 -12.25
CA GLN A 267 4.29 9.99 -11.50
C GLN A 267 5.44 9.17 -10.96
N PHE A 268 5.14 7.99 -10.47
CA PHE A 268 6.15 7.12 -9.90
C PHE A 268 7.05 6.46 -10.95
N SER A 269 6.50 6.01 -12.07
CA SER A 269 7.33 5.49 -13.17
C SER A 269 8.32 6.56 -13.67
N LYS A 270 7.88 7.83 -13.72
CA LYS A 270 8.76 8.96 -14.04
C LYS A 270 9.89 9.13 -13.04
N THR A 271 9.61 8.97 -11.76
CA THR A 271 10.59 9.05 -10.67
C THR A 271 11.63 7.95 -10.76
N LEU A 272 11.21 6.70 -10.98
CA LEU A 272 12.13 5.56 -11.05
C LEU A 272 13.08 5.59 -12.25
N PHE A 273 12.72 6.26 -13.33
CA PHE A 273 13.66 6.53 -14.42
C PHE A 273 14.74 7.55 -14.06
N LYS A 274 14.59 8.32 -12.97
CA LYS A 274 15.59 9.29 -12.49
C LYS A 274 16.54 8.69 -11.45
N THR A 275 16.13 7.63 -10.75
CA THR A 275 16.81 7.09 -9.55
C THR A 275 17.25 5.64 -9.72
N ILE A 276 17.89 5.33 -10.85
CA ILE A 276 18.41 3.98 -11.11
C ILE A 276 19.74 3.80 -10.40
N THR A 277 19.78 2.85 -9.49
CA THR A 277 20.95 2.45 -8.71
C THR A 277 21.28 0.99 -8.90
N PRO A 278 22.49 0.52 -8.60
CA PRO A 278 22.85 -0.90 -8.71
C PRO A 278 21.88 -1.80 -7.94
N CYS A 279 21.64 -1.50 -6.67
CA CYS A 279 20.72 -2.27 -5.84
C CYS A 279 19.40 -1.53 -5.65
N MET A 280 18.29 -2.25 -5.77
CA MET A 280 16.95 -1.75 -5.49
C MET A 280 16.22 -2.66 -4.53
N LEU A 281 15.60 -2.06 -3.50
CA LEU A 281 14.81 -2.77 -2.50
C LEU A 281 13.42 -2.14 -2.42
N GLY A 282 12.40 -2.94 -2.70
CA GLY A 282 11.02 -2.59 -2.40
C GLY A 282 10.56 -3.20 -1.08
N ILE A 283 9.91 -2.45 -0.21
CA ILE A 283 9.30 -2.98 1.01
C ILE A 283 7.81 -2.63 1.07
N SER A 284 6.99 -3.60 1.47
CA SER A 284 5.54 -3.40 1.60
C SER A 284 4.91 -4.45 2.51
N ALA A 285 3.72 -4.14 3.04
CA ALA A 285 2.88 -5.14 3.71
C ALA A 285 2.06 -5.97 2.70
N THR A 286 1.79 -5.42 1.53
CA THR A 286 1.09 -6.07 0.42
C THR A 286 1.70 -5.58 -0.89
N VAL A 287 2.10 -6.48 -1.76
CA VAL A 287 2.70 -6.13 -3.06
C VAL A 287 1.65 -6.15 -4.16
N GLU A 288 0.70 -7.05 -4.06
CA GLU A 288 -0.34 -7.19 -5.07
C GLU A 288 -1.33 -6.03 -5.07
N ARG A 289 -1.55 -5.48 -6.25
CA ARG A 289 -2.41 -4.33 -6.49
C ARG A 289 -3.71 -4.77 -7.16
N LYS A 290 -4.83 -4.24 -6.66
CA LYS A 290 -6.17 -4.49 -7.23
C LYS A 290 -6.34 -3.95 -8.65
N ASP A 291 -5.56 -2.95 -9.04
CA ASP A 291 -5.57 -2.33 -10.37
C ASP A 291 -4.67 -3.04 -11.40
N LYS A 292 -4.10 -4.21 -11.05
CA LYS A 292 -3.21 -5.03 -11.88
C LYS A 292 -1.89 -4.34 -12.30
N LEU A 293 -1.50 -3.25 -11.63
CA LEU A 293 -0.23 -2.57 -11.88
C LEU A 293 0.96 -3.16 -11.11
N THR A 294 0.81 -4.29 -10.43
CA THR A 294 1.91 -4.99 -9.73
C THR A 294 3.07 -5.29 -10.68
N ARG A 295 2.80 -5.62 -11.95
CA ARG A 295 3.84 -5.87 -12.94
C ARG A 295 4.78 -4.66 -13.17
N VAL A 296 4.28 -3.42 -12.99
CA VAL A 296 5.09 -2.21 -13.13
C VAL A 296 6.15 -2.14 -12.02
N LEU A 297 5.81 -2.58 -10.81
CA LEU A 297 6.76 -2.67 -9.70
C LEU A 297 7.91 -3.63 -10.04
N TYR A 298 7.57 -4.80 -10.59
CA TYR A 298 8.56 -5.81 -10.98
C TYR A 298 9.49 -5.32 -12.11
N MET A 299 8.97 -4.54 -13.04
CA MET A 299 9.76 -3.96 -14.14
C MET A 299 10.87 -3.03 -13.65
N PHE A 300 10.65 -2.29 -12.57
CA PHE A 300 11.61 -1.30 -12.05
C PHE A 300 12.44 -1.80 -10.87
N ILE A 301 11.83 -2.55 -9.95
CA ILE A 301 12.44 -2.90 -8.66
C ILE A 301 13.00 -4.33 -8.69
N GLY A 302 12.39 -5.21 -9.46
CA GLY A 302 12.62 -6.64 -9.46
C GLY A 302 11.47 -7.43 -8.85
N GLU A 303 11.56 -8.74 -8.86
CA GLU A 303 10.51 -9.65 -8.40
C GLU A 303 10.35 -9.65 -6.88
N LYS A 304 9.24 -10.21 -6.43
CA LYS A 304 9.03 -10.49 -5.00
C LYS A 304 9.91 -11.68 -4.59
N ILE A 305 10.95 -11.41 -3.81
CA ILE A 305 11.96 -12.39 -3.40
C ILE A 305 11.68 -13.00 -2.04
N TYR A 306 10.90 -12.32 -1.20
CA TYR A 306 10.54 -12.83 0.12
C TYR A 306 9.13 -12.40 0.51
N SER A 307 8.39 -13.28 1.16
CA SER A 307 7.07 -12.98 1.70
C SER A 307 6.91 -13.63 3.07
N LEU A 308 6.62 -12.83 4.09
CA LEU A 308 6.30 -13.30 5.43
C LEU A 308 4.86 -12.92 5.75
N LYS A 309 4.01 -13.91 5.87
CA LYS A 309 2.66 -13.76 6.39
C LYS A 309 2.68 -13.89 7.90
N ARG A 310 1.72 -13.27 8.56
CA ARG A 310 1.57 -13.42 10.00
C ARG A 310 1.07 -14.83 10.31
N ASP A 311 1.66 -15.45 11.33
CA ASP A 311 1.14 -16.71 11.85
C ASP A 311 -0.23 -16.47 12.49
N SER A 312 -1.12 -17.45 12.34
CA SER A 312 -2.52 -17.38 12.79
C SER A 312 -2.70 -17.57 14.31
N ASP A 313 -1.61 -17.53 15.07
CA ASP A 313 -1.61 -17.86 16.51
C ASP A 313 -2.28 -16.83 17.43
N GLU A 314 -2.73 -15.69 16.89
CA GLU A 314 -3.38 -14.68 17.70
C GLU A 314 -4.90 -14.87 17.70
N CYS A 315 -5.45 -15.09 18.88
CA CYS A 315 -6.90 -15.20 19.10
C CYS A 315 -7.62 -13.85 18.96
N VAL A 316 -7.54 -13.22 17.79
CA VAL A 316 -8.29 -11.98 17.53
C VAL A 316 -9.78 -12.27 17.55
N CYS A 317 -10.52 -11.51 18.37
CA CYS A 317 -11.98 -11.57 18.42
C CYS A 317 -12.59 -10.39 17.67
N VAL A 318 -13.31 -10.68 16.59
CA VAL A 318 -14.09 -9.67 15.85
C VAL A 318 -15.52 -9.67 16.37
N ARG A 319 -15.97 -8.53 16.86
CA ARG A 319 -17.32 -8.28 17.38
C ARG A 319 -18.08 -7.41 16.39
N GLY A 320 -18.85 -8.03 15.49
CA GLY A 320 -19.71 -7.34 14.53
C GLY A 320 -21.04 -6.95 15.18
N ILE A 321 -21.34 -5.66 15.27
CA ILE A 321 -22.58 -5.16 15.87
C ILE A 321 -23.41 -4.48 14.80
N GLN A 322 -24.52 -5.11 14.40
CA GLN A 322 -25.43 -4.52 13.43
C GLN A 322 -26.27 -3.44 14.11
N TYR A 323 -26.06 -2.19 13.71
CA TYR A 323 -26.89 -1.07 14.15
C TYR A 323 -28.23 -1.07 13.42
N ILE A 324 -29.32 -1.11 14.18
CA ILE A 324 -30.70 -1.13 13.67
C ILE A 324 -31.41 0.13 14.18
N ALA A 325 -31.71 1.06 13.27
CA ALA A 325 -32.52 2.23 13.55
C ALA A 325 -33.99 1.97 13.22
N ASN A 326 -34.89 2.53 14.06
CA ASN A 326 -36.33 2.52 13.78
C ASN A 326 -36.76 3.77 12.97
N ASP A 327 -35.82 4.67 12.64
CA ASP A 327 -36.07 5.91 11.91
C ASP A 327 -36.11 5.63 10.39
N PRO A 328 -37.26 5.87 9.73
CA PRO A 328 -37.41 5.65 8.30
C PRO A 328 -36.43 6.50 7.48
N THR A 329 -36.23 7.77 7.86
CA THR A 329 -35.35 8.70 7.15
C THR A 329 -33.90 8.25 7.21
N PHE A 330 -33.45 7.73 8.35
CA PHE A 330 -32.11 7.15 8.47
C PHE A 330 -31.94 5.94 7.57
N ASN A 331 -32.95 5.08 7.46
CA ASN A 331 -32.90 3.82 6.69
C ASN A 331 -32.97 4.04 5.17
N GLU A 332 -33.39 5.21 4.71
CA GLU A 332 -33.42 5.55 3.29
C GLU A 332 -31.99 5.63 2.72
N THR A 333 -31.81 5.09 1.51
CA THR A 333 -30.55 5.18 0.77
C THR A 333 -30.58 6.37 -0.16
N GLU A 334 -29.67 7.31 0.04
CA GLU A 334 -29.49 8.46 -0.86
C GLU A 334 -28.91 8.01 -2.20
N VAL A 335 -29.62 8.34 -3.30
CA VAL A 335 -29.20 7.99 -4.65
C VAL A 335 -29.05 9.22 -5.54
N ASP A 336 -28.21 9.12 -6.56
CA ASP A 336 -28.09 10.13 -7.60
C ASP A 336 -29.24 9.98 -8.64
N TYR A 337 -29.27 10.89 -9.61
CA TYR A 337 -30.28 10.87 -10.70
C TYR A 337 -30.23 9.61 -11.57
N ARG A 338 -29.19 8.76 -11.44
CA ARG A 338 -29.02 7.48 -12.13
C ARG A 338 -29.37 6.28 -11.26
N GLY A 339 -29.82 6.50 -10.01
CA GLY A 339 -30.12 5.44 -9.06
C GLY A 339 -28.90 4.89 -8.33
N ASN A 340 -27.73 5.53 -8.44
CA ASN A 340 -26.53 5.07 -7.75
C ASN A 340 -26.48 5.66 -6.34
N THR A 341 -26.04 4.87 -5.37
CA THR A 341 -25.86 5.32 -3.99
C THR A 341 -24.83 6.46 -3.90
N LYS A 342 -25.20 7.59 -3.32
CA LYS A 342 -24.29 8.69 -3.00
C LYS A 342 -23.48 8.34 -1.74
N TYR A 343 -22.38 7.62 -1.92
CA TYR A 343 -21.62 7.05 -0.81
C TYR A 343 -21.18 8.08 0.23
N SER A 344 -20.65 9.23 -0.19
CA SER A 344 -20.22 10.31 0.73
C SER A 344 -21.36 10.85 1.57
N THR A 345 -22.52 11.11 0.92
CA THR A 345 -23.73 11.56 1.60
C THR A 345 -24.19 10.51 2.62
N MET A 346 -24.14 9.23 2.25
CA MET A 346 -24.47 8.15 3.17
C MET A 346 -23.52 8.11 4.38
N ILE A 347 -22.20 8.28 4.19
CA ILE A 347 -21.25 8.35 5.32
C ILE A 347 -21.56 9.56 6.21
N THR A 348 -21.86 10.72 5.64
CA THR A 348 -22.25 11.91 6.41
C THR A 348 -23.52 11.65 7.22
N LYS A 349 -24.54 11.04 6.61
CA LYS A 349 -25.77 10.63 7.27
C LYS A 349 -25.54 9.71 8.48
N LEU A 350 -24.65 8.72 8.36
CA LEU A 350 -24.26 7.87 9.49
C LEU A 350 -23.61 8.68 10.62
N CYS A 351 -22.77 9.65 10.27
CA CYS A 351 -22.01 10.45 11.23
C CYS A 351 -22.87 11.48 11.96
N GLU A 352 -23.93 11.97 11.33
CA GLU A 352 -24.82 13.01 11.88
C GLU A 352 -26.01 12.43 12.66
N PHE A 353 -26.22 11.13 12.60
CA PHE A 353 -27.36 10.51 13.30
C PHE A 353 -27.07 10.31 14.80
N GLY A 354 -27.61 11.20 15.63
CA GLY A 354 -27.36 11.24 17.08
C GLY A 354 -27.58 9.91 17.82
N PRO A 355 -28.72 9.21 17.63
CA PRO A 355 -28.96 7.92 18.30
C PRO A 355 -27.91 6.85 18.03
N ARG A 356 -27.32 6.88 16.82
CA ARG A 356 -26.21 5.99 16.46
C ARG A 356 -24.92 6.38 17.16
N SER A 357 -24.66 7.65 17.25
CA SER A 357 -23.48 8.18 17.94
C SER A 357 -23.54 7.89 19.45
N ASP A 358 -24.71 8.00 20.09
CA ASP A 358 -24.90 7.61 21.48
C ASP A 358 -24.74 6.09 21.70
N PHE A 359 -25.20 5.29 20.74
CA PHE A 359 -24.94 3.84 20.78
C PHE A 359 -23.43 3.53 20.72
N ILE A 360 -22.67 4.22 19.86
CA ILE A 360 -21.22 4.07 19.79
C ILE A 360 -20.56 4.44 21.13
N ILE A 361 -20.97 5.54 21.75
CA ILE A 361 -20.45 5.94 23.08
C ILE A 361 -20.74 4.87 24.14
N ARG A 362 -21.91 4.23 24.11
CA ARG A 362 -22.22 3.11 25.00
C ARG A 362 -21.24 1.95 24.78
N VAL A 363 -21.02 1.54 23.52
CA VAL A 363 -20.08 0.47 23.20
C VAL A 363 -18.66 0.80 23.70
N ILE A 364 -18.22 2.06 23.52
CA ILE A 364 -16.90 2.50 24.02
C ILE A 364 -16.82 2.41 25.55
N LYS A 365 -17.85 2.85 26.25
CA LYS A 365 -17.92 2.79 27.71
C LYS A 365 -17.85 1.34 28.20
N ASP A 366 -18.59 0.43 27.57
CA ASP A 366 -18.62 -0.98 27.93
C ASP A 366 -17.24 -1.63 27.70
N LEU A 367 -16.55 -1.32 26.59
CA LEU A 367 -15.19 -1.80 26.30
C LEU A 367 -14.16 -1.34 27.36
N ILE A 368 -14.26 -0.09 27.83
CA ILE A 368 -13.40 0.41 28.92
C ILE A 368 -13.72 -0.29 30.23
N SER A 369 -14.99 -0.59 30.48
CA SER A 369 -15.42 -1.31 31.70
C SER A 369 -15.01 -2.79 31.68
N GLU A 370 -14.89 -3.40 30.51
CA GLU A 370 -14.43 -4.79 30.34
C GLU A 370 -12.97 -4.97 30.76
N GLU A 371 -12.10 -4.09 30.27
CA GLU A 371 -10.67 -4.07 30.60
C GLU A 371 -10.17 -2.63 30.74
N ALA A 372 -9.96 -2.22 31.99
CA ALA A 372 -9.57 -0.84 32.32
C ALA A 372 -8.21 -0.42 31.74
N ASP A 373 -7.31 -1.36 31.46
CA ASP A 373 -5.96 -1.11 30.96
C ASP A 373 -5.88 -1.14 29.41
N ASN A 374 -6.97 -1.46 28.72
CA ASN A 374 -6.99 -1.53 27.26
C ASN A 374 -6.84 -0.16 26.62
N GLN A 375 -5.96 -0.08 25.64
CA GLN A 375 -5.86 1.08 24.78
C GLN A 375 -6.69 0.86 23.50
N ILE A 376 -7.63 1.77 23.26
CA ILE A 376 -8.64 1.66 22.21
C ILE A 376 -8.36 2.67 21.11
N MET A 377 -8.33 2.22 19.85
CA MET A 377 -8.33 3.10 18.70
C MET A 377 -9.71 3.12 18.02
N ILE A 378 -10.26 4.31 17.83
CA ILE A 378 -11.53 4.53 17.16
C ILE A 378 -11.29 5.11 15.77
N LEU A 379 -11.76 4.40 14.73
CA LEU A 379 -11.57 4.77 13.33
C LEU A 379 -12.84 5.31 12.69
N CYS A 380 -12.70 6.48 12.07
CA CYS A 380 -13.78 7.16 11.37
C CYS A 380 -13.29 7.80 10.07
N HIS A 381 -14.21 8.01 9.09
CA HIS A 381 -13.95 8.82 7.90
C HIS A 381 -14.10 10.33 8.20
N ASN A 382 -15.03 10.71 9.08
CA ASN A 382 -15.45 12.08 9.31
C ASN A 382 -14.90 12.62 10.64
N ARG A 383 -14.27 13.80 10.59
CA ARG A 383 -13.75 14.49 11.78
C ARG A 383 -14.87 15.01 12.70
N SER A 384 -16.04 15.39 12.15
CA SER A 384 -17.16 15.89 12.96
C SER A 384 -17.64 14.83 13.94
N LEU A 385 -17.77 13.55 13.50
CA LEU A 385 -18.11 12.46 14.41
C LEU A 385 -17.01 12.24 15.46
N LEU A 386 -15.72 12.30 15.08
CA LEU A 386 -14.64 12.18 16.06
C LEU A 386 -14.69 13.31 17.10
N SER A 387 -15.02 14.54 16.69
CA SER A 387 -15.18 15.67 17.62
C SER A 387 -16.36 15.46 18.58
N TYR A 388 -17.49 15.01 18.07
CA TYR A 388 -18.65 14.66 18.90
C TYR A 388 -18.29 13.56 19.92
N LEU A 389 -17.63 12.48 19.48
CA LEU A 389 -17.20 11.40 20.38
C LEU A 389 -16.22 11.90 21.43
N TYR A 390 -15.29 12.79 21.06
CA TYR A 390 -14.35 13.42 21.98
C TYR A 390 -15.08 14.18 23.09
N GLU A 391 -15.99 15.07 22.72
CA GLU A 391 -16.77 15.87 23.66
C GLU A 391 -17.60 14.99 24.61
N CYS A 392 -18.25 13.97 24.07
CA CYS A 392 -19.03 13.03 24.90
C CYS A 392 -18.15 12.21 25.85
N ILE A 393 -16.98 11.74 25.41
CA ILE A 393 -16.06 10.97 26.25
C ILE A 393 -15.52 11.83 27.40
N VAL A 394 -15.12 13.07 27.09
CA VAL A 394 -14.64 14.04 28.10
C VAL A 394 -15.76 14.40 29.07
N PHE A 395 -16.93 14.82 28.55
CA PHE A 395 -18.06 15.23 29.37
C PHE A 395 -18.55 14.12 30.32
N ARG A 396 -18.61 12.88 29.83
CA ARG A 396 -19.06 11.71 30.63
C ARG A 396 -17.92 11.10 31.45
N ASN A 397 -16.73 11.69 31.42
CA ASN A 397 -15.53 11.23 32.12
C ASN A 397 -15.25 9.73 31.94
N ILE A 398 -15.31 9.24 30.68
CA ILE A 398 -15.19 7.81 30.38
C ILE A 398 -13.73 7.36 30.48
N ALA A 399 -12.80 8.06 29.79
CA ALA A 399 -11.38 7.77 29.80
C ALA A 399 -10.55 8.94 29.23
N ALA A 400 -9.23 8.89 29.39
CA ALA A 400 -8.32 9.82 28.75
C ALA A 400 -8.35 9.65 27.22
N VAL A 401 -8.64 10.72 26.49
CA VAL A 401 -8.87 10.69 25.04
C VAL A 401 -8.04 11.74 24.31
N GLY A 402 -7.61 11.43 23.08
CA GLY A 402 -6.89 12.36 22.22
C GLY A 402 -7.16 12.12 20.75
N PHE A 403 -6.89 13.14 19.92
CA PHE A 403 -7.03 13.06 18.46
C PHE A 403 -5.73 12.59 17.80
N TYR A 404 -5.86 11.75 16.78
CA TYR A 404 -4.80 11.36 15.88
C TYR A 404 -5.23 11.57 14.43
N VAL A 405 -5.26 12.84 14.00
CA VAL A 405 -5.79 13.25 12.70
C VAL A 405 -4.77 14.08 11.92
N GLY A 406 -4.91 14.11 10.60
CA GLY A 406 -3.99 14.85 9.73
C GLY A 406 -3.95 16.35 10.06
N GLY A 407 -2.78 16.98 9.87
CA GLY A 407 -2.54 18.39 10.17
C GLY A 407 -2.20 18.70 11.62
N MET A 408 -2.13 17.71 12.51
CA MET A 408 -1.64 17.90 13.88
C MET A 408 -0.10 17.96 13.93
N LYS A 409 0.40 18.77 14.88
CA LYS A 409 1.85 18.82 15.15
C LYS A 409 2.32 17.52 15.81
N GLN A 410 3.57 17.11 15.52
CA GLN A 410 4.16 15.86 16.01
C GLN A 410 4.05 15.71 17.53
N ASN A 411 4.32 16.77 18.29
CA ASN A 411 4.25 16.74 19.77
C ASN A 411 2.85 16.35 20.26
N LYS A 412 1.78 16.85 19.60
CA LYS A 412 0.39 16.51 19.97
C LYS A 412 0.02 15.09 19.59
N LEU A 413 0.56 14.58 18.49
CA LEU A 413 0.40 13.17 18.10
C LEU A 413 1.04 12.26 19.15
N GLN A 414 2.27 12.55 19.55
CA GLN A 414 2.98 11.81 20.61
C GLN A 414 2.25 11.85 21.96
N GLU A 415 1.70 13.01 22.34
CA GLU A 415 0.87 13.12 23.55
C GLU A 415 -0.36 12.20 23.47
N THR A 416 -1.00 12.14 22.30
CA THR A 416 -2.18 11.28 22.09
C THR A 416 -1.83 9.80 22.16
N GLU A 417 -0.63 9.40 21.79
CA GLU A 417 -0.19 8.00 21.83
C GLU A 417 -0.21 7.39 23.24
N SER A 418 -0.12 8.23 24.28
CA SER A 418 -0.23 7.82 25.68
C SER A 418 -1.66 7.79 26.23
N LYS A 419 -2.67 8.28 25.48
CA LYS A 419 -4.07 8.31 25.93
C LYS A 419 -4.70 6.93 25.78
N GLN A 420 -5.66 6.63 26.64
CA GLN A 420 -6.39 5.36 26.62
C GLN A 420 -7.30 5.22 25.38
N ILE A 421 -7.88 6.34 24.91
CA ILE A 421 -8.69 6.37 23.69
C ILE A 421 -8.02 7.26 22.65
N VAL A 422 -7.73 6.69 21.50
CA VAL A 422 -7.15 7.37 20.34
C VAL A 422 -8.19 7.50 19.25
N LEU A 423 -8.62 8.74 18.96
CA LEU A 423 -9.58 9.06 17.92
C LEU A 423 -8.85 9.34 16.61
N ALA A 424 -8.92 8.46 15.63
CA ALA A 424 -8.13 8.56 14.41
C ALA A 424 -8.98 8.50 13.13
N THR A 425 -8.52 9.19 12.09
CA THR A 425 -9.03 8.96 10.75
C THR A 425 -8.38 7.71 10.15
N TYR A 426 -9.10 7.01 9.26
CA TYR A 426 -8.56 5.83 8.57
C TYR A 426 -7.24 6.11 7.84
N ALA A 427 -7.09 7.31 7.28
CA ALA A 427 -5.87 7.70 6.58
C ALA A 427 -4.66 7.75 7.53
N MET A 428 -4.83 8.40 8.69
CA MET A 428 -3.76 8.52 9.70
C MET A 428 -3.44 7.18 10.36
N ALA A 429 -4.46 6.40 10.70
CA ALA A 429 -4.25 5.08 11.27
C ALA A 429 -3.53 4.12 10.32
N ALA A 430 -3.86 4.16 9.03
CA ALA A 430 -3.23 3.27 8.05
C ALA A 430 -1.73 3.54 7.87
N GLU A 431 -1.27 4.78 8.07
CA GLU A 431 0.04 5.21 7.61
C GLU A 431 0.98 5.68 8.72
N ALA A 432 0.47 6.47 9.68
CA ALA A 432 1.31 7.22 10.62
C ALA A 432 1.46 6.59 12.02
N LEU A 433 0.52 5.75 12.44
CA LEU A 433 0.39 5.34 13.82
C LEU A 433 1.42 4.25 14.20
N ASP A 434 2.22 4.48 15.25
CA ASP A 434 3.16 3.51 15.81
C ASP A 434 2.94 3.28 17.32
N ILE A 435 1.70 3.03 17.72
CA ILE A 435 1.36 2.73 19.11
C ILE A 435 1.41 1.21 19.30
N LYS A 436 2.29 0.74 20.18
CA LYS A 436 2.50 -0.70 20.43
C LYS A 436 1.46 -1.28 21.38
N THR A 437 0.93 -0.48 22.27
CA THR A 437 -0.01 -0.86 23.34
C THR A 437 -1.46 -1.00 22.89
N LEU A 438 -1.78 -0.65 21.64
CA LEU A 438 -3.13 -0.79 21.08
C LEU A 438 -3.57 -2.25 21.03
N SER A 439 -4.58 -2.60 21.81
CA SER A 439 -5.20 -3.93 21.89
C SER A 439 -6.59 -3.98 21.25
N THR A 440 -7.29 -2.85 21.16
CA THR A 440 -8.68 -2.78 20.70
C THR A 440 -8.85 -1.78 19.57
N LEU A 441 -9.57 -2.20 18.53
CA LEU A 441 -9.93 -1.39 17.36
C LEU A 441 -11.45 -1.26 17.27
N VAL A 442 -11.97 -0.03 17.18
CA VAL A 442 -13.40 0.23 16.96
C VAL A 442 -13.59 0.95 15.64
N MET A 443 -14.26 0.31 14.68
CA MET A 443 -14.59 0.91 13.41
C MET A 443 -16.01 1.47 13.45
N VAL A 444 -16.12 2.80 13.53
CA VAL A 444 -17.41 3.50 13.67
C VAL A 444 -18.01 3.94 12.35
N THR A 445 -17.27 3.84 11.25
CA THR A 445 -17.79 4.03 9.90
C THR A 445 -17.27 2.93 8.97
N PRO A 446 -18.07 2.49 7.98
CA PRO A 446 -17.73 1.35 7.14
C PRO A 446 -16.55 1.65 6.20
N LYS A 447 -15.62 0.73 6.08
CA LYS A 447 -14.50 0.73 5.14
C LYS A 447 -14.29 -0.69 4.57
N THR A 448 -13.97 -0.78 3.29
CA THR A 448 -13.81 -2.08 2.63
C THR A 448 -12.45 -2.72 2.91
N ASP A 449 -11.36 -1.97 2.75
CA ASP A 449 -10.00 -2.46 2.98
C ASP A 449 -9.50 -2.01 4.37
N ILE A 450 -9.34 -2.96 5.25
CA ILE A 450 -8.98 -2.75 6.65
C ILE A 450 -7.64 -3.40 7.04
N THR A 451 -6.96 -4.03 6.10
CA THR A 451 -5.72 -4.80 6.34
C THR A 451 -4.69 -4.01 7.14
N GLN A 452 -4.43 -2.76 6.74
CA GLN A 452 -3.49 -1.89 7.44
C GLN A 452 -4.00 -1.45 8.81
N SER A 453 -5.31 -1.14 8.92
CA SER A 453 -5.94 -0.71 10.18
C SER A 453 -5.90 -1.81 11.23
N VAL A 454 -6.24 -3.04 10.84
CA VAL A 454 -6.18 -4.21 11.73
C VAL A 454 -4.74 -4.52 12.16
N GLY A 455 -3.78 -4.39 11.23
CA GLY A 455 -2.37 -4.59 11.55
C GLY A 455 -1.81 -3.65 12.63
N ARG A 456 -2.55 -2.60 13.01
CA ARG A 456 -2.12 -1.65 14.05
C ARG A 456 -2.27 -2.19 15.47
N ILE A 457 -3.37 -2.90 15.78
CA ILE A 457 -3.56 -3.54 17.09
C ILE A 457 -2.75 -4.82 17.26
N LEU A 458 -2.09 -5.27 16.21
CA LEU A 458 -1.33 -6.51 16.19
C LEU A 458 0.18 -6.27 16.18
N ARG A 459 0.66 -5.09 16.59
CA ARG A 459 2.10 -4.77 16.63
C ARG A 459 2.84 -5.44 17.78
N MET A 460 2.13 -5.65 18.88
CA MET A 460 2.60 -6.49 19.99
C MET A 460 1.66 -7.70 20.12
N LYS A 461 2.13 -8.75 20.76
CA LYS A 461 1.29 -9.89 21.12
C LYS A 461 0.43 -9.49 22.30
N HIS A 462 -0.87 -9.49 22.11
CA HIS A 462 -1.88 -9.27 23.14
C HIS A 462 -2.56 -10.60 23.43
N GLU A 463 -3.04 -10.81 24.66
CA GLU A 463 -3.78 -12.03 25.02
C GLU A 463 -5.11 -12.14 24.27
N ASN A 464 -5.85 -11.03 24.16
CA ASN A 464 -7.16 -10.99 23.53
C ASN A 464 -7.37 -9.71 22.71
N PRO A 465 -6.75 -9.56 21.53
CA PRO A 465 -6.97 -8.38 20.72
C PRO A 465 -8.40 -8.38 20.16
N ILE A 466 -9.07 -7.20 20.24
CA ILE A 466 -10.49 -7.06 19.90
C ILE A 466 -10.65 -6.12 18.71
N ILE A 467 -11.54 -6.49 17.79
CA ILE A 467 -12.01 -5.62 16.72
C ILE A 467 -13.52 -5.48 16.86
N VAL A 468 -13.99 -4.26 17.10
CA VAL A 468 -15.44 -3.95 17.07
C VAL A 468 -15.77 -3.29 15.74
N ASP A 469 -16.72 -3.86 15.03
CA ASP A 469 -17.17 -3.38 13.73
C ASP A 469 -18.64 -2.99 13.81
N ILE A 470 -18.94 -1.69 13.69
CA ILE A 470 -20.32 -1.19 13.68
C ILE A 470 -20.85 -1.29 12.25
N ILE A 471 -21.86 -2.12 12.06
CA ILE A 471 -22.40 -2.49 10.76
C ILE A 471 -23.74 -1.79 10.58
N ASP A 472 -23.83 -0.92 9.58
CA ASP A 472 -25.07 -0.22 9.27
C ASP A 472 -25.99 -1.03 8.35
N SER A 473 -27.31 -0.85 8.51
CA SER A 473 -28.34 -1.69 7.88
C SER A 473 -28.51 -1.47 6.37
N HIS A 474 -27.91 -0.42 5.78
CA HIS A 474 -28.00 -0.14 4.35
C HIS A 474 -27.24 -1.16 3.50
N ASP A 475 -27.76 -1.52 2.34
CA ASP A 475 -27.22 -2.60 1.51
C ASP A 475 -25.76 -2.37 1.10
N VAL A 476 -25.37 -1.13 0.82
CA VAL A 476 -23.99 -0.80 0.49
C VAL A 476 -23.03 -1.14 1.62
N PHE A 477 -23.43 -0.90 2.88
CA PHE A 477 -22.60 -1.16 4.06
C PHE A 477 -22.61 -2.63 4.47
N LYS A 478 -23.74 -3.33 4.29
CA LYS A 478 -23.81 -4.80 4.43
C LYS A 478 -22.87 -5.50 3.44
N LYS A 479 -22.83 -5.07 2.17
CA LYS A 479 -21.87 -5.61 1.19
C LYS A 479 -20.41 -5.40 1.60
N GLN A 480 -20.08 -4.24 2.17
CA GLN A 480 -18.75 -3.97 2.70
C GLN A 480 -18.43 -4.84 3.94
N TRP A 481 -19.41 -5.05 4.83
CA TRP A 481 -19.27 -5.98 5.94
C TRP A 481 -18.95 -7.40 5.46
N LEU A 482 -19.66 -7.93 4.49
CA LEU A 482 -19.37 -9.25 3.91
C LEU A 482 -17.93 -9.36 3.39
N GLN A 483 -17.39 -8.30 2.79
CA GLN A 483 -16.00 -8.29 2.35
C GLN A 483 -15.02 -8.30 3.53
N ARG A 484 -15.29 -7.49 4.58
CA ARG A 484 -14.49 -7.52 5.82
C ARG A 484 -14.57 -8.88 6.51
N LYS A 485 -15.76 -9.48 6.57
CA LYS A 485 -15.95 -10.80 7.15
C LYS A 485 -15.14 -11.89 6.43
N ARG A 486 -15.07 -11.83 5.08
CA ARG A 486 -14.17 -12.72 4.31
C ARG A 486 -12.71 -12.50 4.67
N PHE A 487 -12.28 -11.27 4.82
CA PHE A 487 -10.93 -10.94 5.28
C PHE A 487 -10.66 -11.51 6.68
N TYR A 488 -11.56 -11.33 7.64
CA TYR A 488 -11.40 -11.85 8.99
C TYR A 488 -11.31 -13.40 9.01
N LYS A 489 -12.15 -14.07 8.24
CA LYS A 489 -12.09 -15.53 8.06
C LYS A 489 -10.75 -15.98 7.44
N LYS A 490 -10.27 -15.27 6.41
CA LYS A 490 -8.96 -15.54 5.78
C LYS A 490 -7.79 -15.37 6.75
N CYS A 491 -7.91 -14.44 7.72
CA CYS A 491 -6.93 -14.24 8.78
C CYS A 491 -7.13 -15.22 9.97
N ASN A 492 -8.08 -16.13 9.88
CA ASN A 492 -8.44 -17.08 10.93
C ASN A 492 -8.85 -16.41 12.27
N TYR A 493 -9.50 -15.21 12.18
CA TYR A 493 -10.00 -14.50 13.34
C TYR A 493 -11.38 -15.01 13.74
N ARG A 494 -11.62 -15.15 15.06
CA ARG A 494 -12.92 -15.46 15.62
C ARG A 494 -13.92 -14.36 15.27
N VAL A 495 -15.12 -14.68 14.76
CA VAL A 495 -16.13 -13.68 14.39
C VAL A 495 -17.43 -13.95 15.13
N TRP A 496 -17.82 -13.01 15.96
CA TRP A 496 -19.07 -12.99 16.70
C TRP A 496 -19.94 -11.83 16.23
N GLU A 497 -21.23 -12.05 16.10
CA GLU A 497 -22.18 -11.05 15.62
C GLU A 497 -23.35 -10.87 16.59
N THR A 498 -23.82 -9.63 16.71
CA THR A 498 -25.05 -9.27 17.42
C THR A 498 -25.72 -8.08 16.74
N ASP A 499 -26.87 -7.65 17.25
CA ASP A 499 -27.53 -6.41 16.83
C ASP A 499 -27.67 -5.43 17.99
N SER A 500 -27.87 -4.14 17.65
CA SER A 500 -27.95 -3.06 18.63
C SER A 500 -29.17 -3.17 19.55
N LYS A 501 -30.26 -3.83 19.13
CA LYS A 501 -31.45 -4.03 19.97
C LYS A 501 -31.16 -5.03 21.07
N LYS A 502 -30.55 -6.17 20.73
CA LYS A 502 -30.11 -7.16 21.71
C LYS A 502 -29.06 -6.56 22.65
N TYR A 503 -28.08 -5.89 22.09
CA TYR A 503 -27.00 -5.24 22.83
C TYR A 503 -27.52 -4.23 23.85
N THR A 504 -28.58 -3.49 23.51
CA THR A 504 -29.15 -2.46 24.41
C THR A 504 -30.00 -3.06 25.53
N ASN A 505 -30.65 -4.19 25.28
CA ASN A 505 -31.62 -4.78 26.21
C ASN A 505 -31.01 -5.75 27.23
N MET A 506 -29.72 -6.10 27.08
CA MET A 506 -29.04 -7.05 27.97
C MET A 506 -27.90 -6.33 28.71
N GLU A 507 -27.67 -6.69 29.98
CA GLU A 507 -26.40 -6.41 30.64
C GLU A 507 -25.32 -7.23 29.95
N VAL A 508 -24.34 -6.52 29.37
CA VAL A 508 -23.31 -7.16 28.56
C VAL A 508 -22.21 -7.65 29.47
N ASP A 509 -22.20 -8.95 29.76
CA ASP A 509 -21.03 -9.60 30.32
C ASP A 509 -20.11 -10.04 29.19
N TRP A 510 -19.11 -9.22 28.91
CA TRP A 510 -18.11 -9.48 27.85
C TRP A 510 -17.22 -10.68 28.20
N LYS A 511 -17.03 -10.98 29.49
CA LYS A 511 -16.16 -12.07 29.95
C LYS A 511 -16.82 -13.44 29.78
N ASP A 512 -18.14 -13.49 29.83
CA ASP A 512 -18.91 -14.74 29.67
C ASP A 512 -19.91 -14.66 28.53
N SER A 513 -19.41 -14.27 27.34
CA SER A 513 -20.20 -14.15 26.11
C SER A 513 -20.91 -15.44 25.68
N SER A 514 -20.54 -16.59 26.26
CA SER A 514 -21.12 -17.88 25.93
C SER A 514 -22.46 -18.15 26.63
N LYS A 515 -22.71 -17.50 27.77
CA LYS A 515 -23.88 -17.81 28.62
C LYS A 515 -25.13 -17.01 28.29
N ASN A 516 -25.01 -15.81 27.72
CA ASN A 516 -26.14 -14.88 27.60
C ASN A 516 -26.86 -14.86 26.24
N GLY A 517 -26.47 -15.69 25.27
CA GLY A 517 -27.09 -15.69 23.93
C GLY A 517 -26.97 -14.36 23.13
N LEU A 518 -26.22 -13.39 23.66
CA LEU A 518 -26.03 -12.10 23.04
C LEU A 518 -25.26 -12.23 21.71
N TRP A 519 -24.24 -13.07 21.68
CA TRP A 519 -23.35 -13.22 20.53
C TRP A 519 -23.66 -14.50 19.77
N LYS A 520 -23.88 -14.35 18.46
CA LYS A 520 -23.89 -15.46 17.50
C LYS A 520 -22.47 -15.70 17.01
N LYS A 521 -21.89 -16.85 17.34
CA LYS A 521 -20.59 -17.28 16.80
C LYS A 521 -20.76 -17.65 15.34
N THR A 522 -20.23 -16.84 14.43
CA THR A 522 -20.40 -17.06 12.99
C THR A 522 -19.15 -17.62 12.34
N PHE A 523 -18.02 -17.56 13.02
CA PHE A 523 -16.78 -18.23 12.63
C PHE A 523 -15.89 -18.42 13.86
N GLU A 524 -15.37 -19.63 14.04
CA GLU A 524 -14.36 -19.98 15.04
C GLU A 524 -13.14 -20.53 14.29
N PRO A 525 -11.91 -20.15 14.71
CA PRO A 525 -10.69 -20.69 14.13
C PRO A 525 -10.63 -22.21 14.24
N SER A 526 -10.24 -22.89 13.16
CA SER A 526 -9.88 -24.31 13.24
C SER A 526 -8.55 -24.43 13.99
N VAL A 527 -8.50 -25.27 15.00
CA VAL A 527 -7.25 -25.67 15.65
C VAL A 527 -6.47 -26.51 14.62
N VAL A 528 -5.52 -25.90 13.94
CA VAL A 528 -4.62 -26.63 13.04
C VAL A 528 -3.61 -27.35 13.90
N ASN A 529 -3.80 -28.65 14.10
CA ASN A 529 -2.70 -29.54 14.50
C ASN A 529 -1.64 -29.46 13.40
N ASN A 530 -0.42 -29.13 13.79
CA ASN A 530 0.74 -29.08 12.90
C ASN A 530 0.91 -30.44 12.18
N ILE A 531 0.41 -30.52 10.95
CA ILE A 531 0.77 -31.57 9.99
C ILE A 531 1.22 -30.83 8.74
N ASN A 532 2.46 -31.11 8.34
CA ASN A 532 3.12 -30.64 7.11
C ASN A 532 2.14 -30.57 5.94
N ASN A 533 1.92 -29.38 5.43
CA ASN A 533 1.22 -29.19 4.17
C ASN A 533 2.08 -28.39 3.22
N ASN A 534 2.78 -29.14 2.38
CA ASN A 534 3.09 -28.73 1.03
C ASN A 534 1.78 -28.85 0.22
N ASP A 535 1.49 -27.84 -0.57
CA ASP A 535 0.53 -27.84 -1.68
C ASP A 535 -0.94 -28.18 -1.36
N ILE A 536 -1.72 -27.14 -1.06
CA ILE A 536 -3.15 -27.17 -1.37
C ILE A 536 -3.48 -25.88 -2.12
N ASP A 537 -3.66 -26.00 -3.43
CA ASP A 537 -4.40 -25.09 -4.28
C ASP A 537 -5.84 -25.00 -3.76
N ILE A 538 -6.19 -23.84 -3.17
CA ILE A 538 -7.55 -23.54 -2.74
C ILE A 538 -8.17 -22.60 -3.77
N ASP A 539 -8.45 -23.13 -4.96
CA ASP A 539 -9.28 -22.45 -5.96
C ASP A 539 -10.65 -23.11 -6.17
N ASN A 540 -11.02 -24.12 -5.36
CA ASN A 540 -12.32 -24.76 -5.48
C ASN A 540 -12.92 -25.04 -4.10
N VAL A 541 -13.64 -24.05 -3.56
CA VAL A 541 -14.76 -24.30 -2.64
C VAL A 541 -15.93 -23.49 -3.15
N ASP A 542 -16.70 -24.13 -4.02
CA ASP A 542 -18.06 -23.72 -4.36
C ASP A 542 -18.92 -23.85 -3.10
N ASP A 543 -19.19 -22.73 -2.46
CA ASP A 543 -20.28 -22.65 -1.47
C ASP A 543 -21.60 -22.65 -2.25
N VAL A 544 -22.21 -23.80 -2.31
CA VAL A 544 -23.59 -24.00 -2.69
C VAL A 544 -24.47 -23.41 -1.58
N ASP A 545 -24.86 -22.16 -1.71
CA ASP A 545 -26.07 -21.62 -1.10
C ASP A 545 -26.94 -21.08 -2.22
N ASN A 546 -27.85 -21.95 -2.67
CA ASN A 546 -29.00 -21.60 -3.48
C ASN A 546 -29.83 -20.55 -2.75
N VAL A 547 -29.86 -19.33 -3.26
CA VAL A 547 -30.98 -18.40 -3.04
C VAL A 547 -31.28 -17.71 -4.37
N ASP A 548 -32.42 -18.10 -4.91
CA ASP A 548 -33.33 -17.50 -5.88
C ASP A 548 -32.82 -16.37 -6.81
N GLU A 549 -33.05 -16.65 -8.08
CA GLU A 549 -33.06 -15.71 -9.17
C GLU A 549 -33.98 -14.51 -8.89
N THR A 550 -33.42 -13.31 -8.84
CA THR A 550 -34.14 -12.07 -9.12
C THR A 550 -33.25 -11.04 -9.80
N PRO A 551 -33.79 -10.00 -10.42
CA PRO A 551 -33.35 -9.50 -11.71
C PRO A 551 -32.13 -8.60 -11.64
N LYS A 552 -31.36 -8.57 -12.73
CA LYS A 552 -30.21 -7.69 -13.00
C LYS A 552 -30.55 -6.22 -12.73
N LEU A 553 -30.12 -5.70 -11.60
CA LEU A 553 -30.08 -4.28 -11.31
C LEU A 553 -28.64 -3.78 -11.42
N SER A 554 -28.45 -2.79 -12.28
CA SER A 554 -27.20 -2.09 -12.52
C SER A 554 -26.68 -1.40 -11.26
N ILE A 555 -25.46 -1.73 -10.85
CA ILE A 555 -24.80 -1.17 -9.65
C ILE A 555 -23.94 0.01 -10.09
N GLY A 556 -24.25 1.17 -9.54
CA GLY A 556 -23.52 2.41 -9.79
C GLY A 556 -22.25 2.60 -8.93
N LYS A 557 -21.37 3.41 -9.47
CA LYS A 557 -20.02 3.71 -8.97
C LYS A 557 -19.95 4.69 -7.82
N CYS A 558 -18.92 4.48 -7.02
CA CYS A 558 -18.41 5.49 -6.10
C CYS A 558 -17.23 6.25 -6.75
N LEU A 559 -17.40 7.55 -6.89
CA LEU A 559 -16.38 8.51 -7.31
C LEU A 559 -15.94 9.32 -6.10
N LEU A 560 -15.00 8.82 -5.32
CA LEU A 560 -14.17 9.68 -4.49
C LEU A 560 -12.83 8.99 -4.21
N ASP A 561 -11.84 9.48 -4.91
CA ASP A 561 -10.44 9.31 -4.52
C ASP A 561 -10.18 10.26 -3.34
N VAL A 562 -10.13 9.73 -2.13
CA VAL A 562 -9.89 10.50 -0.89
C VAL A 562 -8.40 10.78 -0.70
N SER A 563 -7.60 10.74 -1.76
CA SER A 563 -6.17 11.05 -1.72
C SER A 563 -5.86 12.56 -1.73
N ASN A 564 -6.89 13.43 -1.83
CA ASN A 564 -6.71 14.90 -1.93
C ASN A 564 -7.42 15.69 -0.84
N PHE A 565 -7.44 15.21 0.41
CA PHE A 565 -7.80 16.04 1.55
C PHE A 565 -6.86 15.81 2.73
#